data_c66f1d0fa5f29ec4489aa9af2aef2e5e
#
_entry.id   c66f1d0fa5f29ec4489aa9af2aef2e5e
#
_cell.length_a   1.000
_cell.length_b   1.000
_cell.length_c   1.000
_cell.angle_alpha   90.00
_cell.angle_beta   90.00
_cell.angle_gamma   90.00
#
_symmetry.space_group_name_H-M   'P 1'
#
loop_
_entity.id
_entity.type
_entity.pdbx_description
1 polymer ?
#
loop_
_entity_poly.entity_id
_entity_poly.type
_entity_poly.pdbx_seq_one_letter_code
_entity_poly.pdbx_strand_id
1 'polypeptide(L)'
;MGRYKIFETVEQLENAINKYFHECDTRQKDFITKDGEKYTKTAPKPYTIEGLAVALEIDRKTLLNYETNPEYEIFFPTIKKAKAKILANLTERALDGDNNPAITIFNLKNNYGFRDKDPDDGSDHNVNINIKYPD
;
A
#
# COMPACT_ATOMS: atom_id res chain seq x y z
N MET A 1 -21.86 -19.46 -2.85
CA MET A 1 -20.75 -20.22 -2.95
C MET A 1 -19.59 -19.73 -2.16
N GLY A 2 -19.05 -20.63 -1.53
CA GLY A 2 -17.94 -20.30 -0.73
C GLY A 2 -16.85 -19.75 -1.62
N ARG A 3 -16.04 -18.97 -1.02
CA ARG A 3 -14.93 -18.42 -1.71
C ARG A 3 -13.77 -19.32 -1.52
N TYR A 4 -13.15 -19.74 -2.57
CA TYR A 4 -11.96 -20.52 -2.32
C TYR A 4 -10.80 -19.64 -2.03
N LYS A 5 -9.79 -20.23 -1.42
CA LYS A 5 -8.53 -19.55 -1.27
C LYS A 5 -7.90 -19.40 -2.63
N ILE A 6 -7.54 -18.18 -2.97
CA ILE A 6 -6.81 -17.92 -4.19
C ILE A 6 -5.39 -18.46 -4.05
N PHE A 7 -4.82 -18.33 -2.87
CA PHE A 7 -3.47 -18.80 -2.60
C PHE A 7 -3.52 -19.95 -1.59
N GLU A 8 -2.83 -21.01 -1.91
CA GLU A 8 -2.82 -22.18 -1.04
C GLU A 8 -1.58 -22.24 -0.17
N THR A 9 -0.51 -21.59 -0.60
CA THR A 9 0.72 -21.59 0.17
C THR A 9 1.23 -20.18 0.34
N VAL A 10 2.02 -20.00 1.40
CA VAL A 10 2.67 -18.69 1.63
C VAL A 10 3.57 -18.34 0.46
N GLU A 11 4.25 -19.33 -0.10
CA GLU A 11 5.17 -19.10 -1.20
C GLU A 11 4.43 -18.55 -2.43
N GLN A 12 3.25 -19.10 -2.72
CA GLN A 12 2.46 -18.58 -3.85
C GLN A 12 2.09 -17.12 -3.63
N LEU A 13 1.69 -16.79 -2.41
CA LEU A 13 1.32 -15.42 -2.09
C LEU A 13 2.55 -14.50 -2.19
N GLU A 14 3.66 -14.93 -1.64
CA GLU A 14 4.88 -14.12 -1.69
C GLU A 14 5.32 -13.86 -3.12
N ASN A 15 5.24 -14.89 -3.96
CA ASN A 15 5.64 -14.73 -5.36
C ASN A 15 4.75 -13.73 -6.08
N ALA A 16 3.45 -13.78 -5.81
CA ALA A 16 2.52 -12.86 -6.44
C ALA A 16 2.76 -11.42 -5.96
N ILE A 17 3.03 -11.26 -4.67
CA ILE A 17 3.31 -9.94 -4.11
C ILE A 17 4.61 -9.40 -4.71
N ASN A 18 5.64 -10.21 -4.78
CA ASN A 18 6.93 -9.78 -5.32
C ASN A 18 6.81 -9.42 -6.79
N LYS A 19 5.97 -10.14 -7.52
CA LYS A 19 5.73 -9.81 -8.92
C LYS A 19 5.09 -8.43 -9.04
N TYR A 20 4.13 -8.12 -8.16
CA TYR A 20 3.51 -6.80 -8.16
C TYR A 20 4.55 -5.70 -7.94
N PHE A 21 5.40 -5.87 -6.92
CA PHE A 21 6.42 -4.86 -6.65
C PHE A 21 7.39 -4.73 -7.80
N HIS A 22 7.78 -5.85 -8.39
CA HIS A 22 8.69 -5.82 -9.53
C HIS A 22 8.08 -5.06 -10.70
N GLU A 23 6.82 -5.31 -10.99
CA GLU A 23 6.12 -4.63 -12.08
C GLU A 23 6.02 -3.13 -11.83
N CYS A 24 5.81 -2.74 -10.57
CA CYS A 24 5.82 -1.32 -10.23
C CYS A 24 7.19 -0.71 -10.47
N ASP A 25 8.23 -1.41 -10.03
CA ASP A 25 9.59 -0.89 -10.10
C ASP A 25 10.10 -0.76 -11.52
N THR A 26 9.60 -1.60 -12.41
CA THR A 26 10.12 -1.66 -13.77
C THR A 26 9.17 -1.07 -14.81
N ARG A 27 8.12 -0.39 -14.36
CA ARG A 27 7.19 0.21 -15.31
C ARG A 27 7.92 1.13 -16.27
N GLN A 28 7.57 1.02 -17.56
CA GLN A 28 8.10 1.89 -18.59
C GLN A 28 7.09 2.97 -18.92
N LYS A 29 7.56 4.14 -19.22
CA LYS A 29 6.70 5.25 -19.54
C LYS A 29 7.26 6.00 -20.74
N ASP A 30 6.37 6.40 -21.64
CA ASP A 30 6.75 7.14 -22.83
C ASP A 30 6.69 8.63 -22.54
N PHE A 31 7.69 9.33 -23.04
CA PHE A 31 7.77 10.78 -22.91
C PHE A 31 7.95 11.39 -24.29
N ILE A 32 7.39 12.56 -24.50
CA ILE A 32 7.50 13.28 -25.75
C ILE A 32 8.24 14.57 -25.50
N THR A 33 9.31 14.80 -26.25
CA THR A 33 10.08 16.04 -26.13
C THR A 33 9.35 17.17 -26.82
N LYS A 34 9.85 18.40 -26.63
CA LYS A 34 9.29 19.55 -27.30
C LYS A 34 9.34 19.43 -28.79
N ASP A 35 10.33 18.70 -29.31
CA ASP A 35 10.50 18.51 -30.73
C ASP A 35 9.61 17.41 -31.28
N GLY A 36 8.80 16.79 -30.43
CA GLY A 36 7.91 15.75 -30.85
C GLY A 36 8.53 14.36 -30.86
N GLU A 37 9.77 14.24 -30.44
CA GLU A 37 10.41 12.93 -30.37
C GLU A 37 9.92 12.16 -29.16
N LYS A 38 9.72 10.87 -29.35
CA LYS A 38 9.23 10.00 -28.30
C LYS A 38 10.38 9.14 -27.79
N TYR A 39 10.44 9.01 -26.48
CA TYR A 39 11.41 8.09 -25.88
C TYR A 39 10.76 7.40 -24.70
N THR A 40 11.29 6.23 -24.34
CA THR A 40 10.76 5.40 -23.28
C THR A 40 11.82 5.24 -22.20
N LYS A 41 11.42 5.38 -20.96
CA LYS A 41 12.35 5.14 -19.86
C LYS A 41 11.62 4.55 -18.67
N THR A 42 12.39 3.96 -17.77
CA THR A 42 11.83 3.40 -16.54
C THR A 42 11.30 4.52 -15.66
N ALA A 43 10.06 4.40 -15.23
CA ALA A 43 9.41 5.36 -14.34
C ALA A 43 8.62 4.54 -13.33
N PRO A 44 9.22 4.22 -12.19
CA PRO A 44 8.59 3.33 -11.22
C PRO A 44 7.21 3.84 -10.82
N LYS A 45 6.29 2.91 -10.68
CA LYS A 45 4.93 3.19 -10.30
C LYS A 45 4.82 3.08 -8.79
N PRO A 46 4.12 4.00 -8.12
CA PRO A 46 3.96 3.90 -6.67
C PRO A 46 3.26 2.61 -6.29
N TYR A 47 3.64 2.06 -5.15
CA TYR A 47 2.94 0.91 -4.60
C TYR A 47 1.67 1.41 -3.92
N THR A 48 0.56 0.68 -4.09
CA THR A 48 -0.68 1.00 -3.39
C THR A 48 -1.35 -0.29 -2.93
N ILE A 49 -2.16 -0.17 -1.88
CA ILE A 49 -2.96 -1.31 -1.41
C ILE A 49 -3.92 -1.75 -2.50
N GLU A 50 -4.55 -0.79 -3.15
CA GLU A 50 -5.50 -1.10 -4.23
C GLU A 50 -4.80 -1.78 -5.40
N GLY A 51 -3.62 -1.30 -5.76
CA GLY A 51 -2.86 -1.92 -6.83
C GLY A 51 -2.45 -3.34 -6.50
N LEU A 52 -2.06 -3.56 -5.24
CA LEU A 52 -1.71 -4.90 -4.81
C LEU A 52 -2.92 -5.83 -4.91
N ALA A 53 -4.09 -5.37 -4.44
CA ALA A 53 -5.29 -6.19 -4.50
C ALA A 53 -5.63 -6.55 -5.95
N VAL A 54 -5.53 -5.60 -6.86
CA VAL A 54 -5.79 -5.86 -8.28
C VAL A 54 -4.79 -6.89 -8.81
N ALA A 55 -3.52 -6.75 -8.47
CA ALA A 55 -2.49 -7.68 -8.94
C ALA A 55 -2.72 -9.09 -8.41
N LEU A 56 -3.24 -9.21 -7.21
CA LEU A 56 -3.55 -10.51 -6.61
C LEU A 56 -4.90 -11.03 -7.06
N GLU A 57 -5.65 -10.24 -7.83
CA GLU A 57 -6.97 -10.61 -8.33
C GLU A 57 -7.97 -10.85 -7.22
N ILE A 58 -7.88 -10.05 -6.17
CA ILE A 58 -8.82 -10.10 -5.05
C ILE A 58 -9.30 -8.69 -4.77
N ASP A 59 -10.41 -8.58 -4.03
CA ASP A 59 -10.86 -7.25 -3.64
C ASP A 59 -10.21 -6.87 -2.32
N ARG A 60 -10.44 -5.64 -1.93
CA ARG A 60 -9.83 -5.10 -0.73
C ARG A 60 -10.29 -5.84 0.52
N LYS A 61 -11.54 -6.25 0.54
CA LYS A 61 -12.07 -7.00 1.66
C LYS A 61 -11.39 -8.35 1.83
N THR A 62 -11.16 -9.04 0.70
CA THR A 62 -10.46 -10.30 0.73
C THR A 62 -9.02 -10.13 1.21
N LEU A 63 -8.38 -9.04 0.79
CA LEU A 63 -7.04 -8.74 1.26
C LEU A 63 -7.02 -8.57 2.76
N LEU A 64 -8.00 -7.84 3.29
CA LEU A 64 -8.11 -7.65 4.73
C LEU A 64 -8.33 -8.98 5.44
N ASN A 65 -9.12 -9.88 4.86
CA ASN A 65 -9.33 -11.20 5.41
C ASN A 65 -8.03 -12.00 5.51
N TYR A 66 -7.18 -11.89 4.50
CA TYR A 66 -5.87 -12.55 4.55
C TYR A 66 -5.00 -12.00 5.66
N GLU A 67 -5.31 -10.81 6.13
CA GLU A 67 -4.53 -10.18 7.19
C GLU A 67 -5.10 -10.44 8.58
N THR A 68 -6.41 -10.66 8.69
CA THR A 68 -7.06 -10.67 9.99
C THR A 68 -7.87 -11.92 10.31
N ASN A 69 -8.33 -12.65 9.30
CA ASN A 69 -9.19 -13.82 9.54
C ASN A 69 -8.34 -15.00 9.97
N PRO A 70 -8.65 -15.61 11.13
CA PRO A 70 -7.85 -16.73 11.63
C PRO A 70 -7.68 -17.89 10.65
N GLU A 71 -8.61 -18.06 9.73
CA GLU A 71 -8.47 -19.10 8.71
C GLU A 71 -7.25 -18.89 7.84
N TYR A 72 -6.77 -17.66 7.77
CA TYR A 72 -5.65 -17.30 6.90
C TYR A 72 -4.42 -16.91 7.71
N GLU A 73 -4.34 -17.42 8.91
CA GLU A 73 -3.28 -17.03 9.85
C GLU A 73 -1.88 -17.19 9.26
N ILE A 74 -1.68 -18.22 8.44
CA ILE A 74 -0.36 -18.45 7.87
C ILE A 74 0.08 -17.32 6.93
N PHE A 75 -0.89 -16.56 6.44
CA PHE A 75 -0.61 -15.46 5.51
C PHE A 75 -0.40 -14.12 6.22
N PHE A 76 -0.71 -14.03 7.51
CA PHE A 76 -0.65 -12.74 8.22
C PHE A 76 0.71 -12.05 8.08
N PRO A 77 1.84 -12.72 8.39
CA PRO A 77 3.11 -12.02 8.31
C PRO A 77 3.44 -11.55 6.90
N THR A 78 3.07 -12.33 5.90
CA THR A 78 3.38 -11.99 4.52
C THR A 78 2.61 -10.76 4.09
N ILE A 79 1.32 -10.69 4.43
CA ILE A 79 0.50 -9.52 4.09
C ILE A 79 0.96 -8.30 4.87
N LYS A 80 1.25 -8.48 6.17
CA LYS A 80 1.71 -7.34 6.97
C LYS A 80 3.01 -6.78 6.45
N LYS A 81 3.91 -7.64 6.02
CA LYS A 81 5.18 -7.20 5.46
C LYS A 81 4.96 -6.43 4.17
N ALA A 82 4.06 -6.91 3.31
CA ALA A 82 3.76 -6.23 2.07
C ALA A 82 3.15 -4.86 2.33
N LYS A 83 2.23 -4.77 3.29
CA LYS A 83 1.62 -3.49 3.63
C LYS A 83 2.64 -2.52 4.21
N ALA A 84 3.57 -3.02 5.02
CA ALA A 84 4.63 -2.17 5.56
C ALA A 84 5.50 -1.62 4.45
N LYS A 85 5.79 -2.43 3.45
CA LYS A 85 6.60 -1.98 2.31
C LYS A 85 5.87 -0.92 1.50
N ILE A 86 4.56 -1.09 1.34
CA ILE A 86 3.75 -0.10 0.63
C ILE A 86 3.72 1.20 1.41
N LEU A 87 3.52 1.11 2.73
CA LEU A 87 3.50 2.31 3.58
C LEU A 87 4.84 3.04 3.55
N ALA A 88 5.94 2.30 3.61
CA ALA A 88 7.26 2.90 3.53
C ALA A 88 7.45 3.64 2.21
N ASN A 89 7.02 3.03 1.11
CA ASN A 89 7.11 3.66 -0.20
C ASN A 89 6.31 4.96 -0.24
N LEU A 90 5.09 4.92 0.28
CA LEU A 90 4.22 6.10 0.31
C LEU A 90 4.86 7.23 1.11
N THR A 91 5.37 6.89 2.29
CA THR A 91 5.96 7.88 3.19
C THR A 91 7.23 8.46 2.60
N GLU A 92 8.08 7.61 2.05
CA GLU A 92 9.36 8.06 1.50
C GLU A 92 9.15 8.95 0.28
N ARG A 93 8.19 8.59 -0.57
CA ARG A 93 7.88 9.42 -1.73
C ARG A 93 7.28 10.76 -1.31
N ALA A 94 6.49 10.76 -0.24
CA ALA A 94 5.93 12.01 0.28
C ALA A 94 7.04 12.91 0.81
N LEU A 95 8.01 12.32 1.52
CA LEU A 95 9.14 13.08 2.05
C LEU A 95 10.02 13.64 0.94
N ASP A 96 10.11 12.91 -0.17
CA ASP A 96 10.88 13.36 -1.33
C ASP A 96 10.12 14.39 -2.16
N GLY A 97 8.85 14.63 -1.84
CA GLY A 97 8.07 15.59 -2.62
C GLY A 97 7.47 15.01 -3.89
N ASP A 98 7.51 13.69 -4.05
CA ASP A 98 7.00 13.05 -5.26
C ASP A 98 5.49 12.88 -5.25
N ASN A 99 4.89 12.91 -4.09
CA ASN A 99 3.45 12.67 -3.96
C ASN A 99 2.70 13.94 -3.64
N ASN A 100 1.46 14.00 -4.11
CA ASN A 100 0.55 15.06 -3.73
C ASN A 100 0.20 14.90 -2.26
N PRO A 101 0.37 15.94 -1.42
CA PRO A 101 0.11 15.80 0.03
C PRO A 101 -1.32 15.40 0.34
N ALA A 102 -2.30 15.91 -0.37
CA ALA A 102 -3.69 15.58 -0.10
C ALA A 102 -3.96 14.10 -0.37
N ILE A 103 -3.43 13.58 -1.47
CA ILE A 103 -3.59 12.17 -1.81
C ILE A 103 -2.88 11.29 -0.79
N THR A 104 -1.69 11.71 -0.37
CA THR A 104 -0.94 10.97 0.63
C THR A 104 -1.71 10.86 1.93
N ILE A 105 -2.27 11.99 2.40
CA ILE A 105 -3.04 12.00 3.63
C ILE A 105 -4.27 11.11 3.50
N PHE A 106 -4.94 11.17 2.36
CA PHE A 106 -6.12 10.35 2.09
C PHE A 106 -5.78 8.86 2.22
N ASN A 107 -4.66 8.45 1.61
CA ASN A 107 -4.23 7.05 1.69
C ASN A 107 -3.90 6.61 3.11
N LEU A 108 -3.22 7.48 3.86
CA LEU A 108 -2.87 7.16 5.24
C LEU A 108 -4.11 6.94 6.08
N LYS A 109 -5.12 7.78 5.90
CA LYS A 109 -6.36 7.66 6.66
C LYS A 109 -7.15 6.42 6.27
N ASN A 110 -7.25 6.14 4.98
CA ASN A 110 -8.11 5.06 4.51
C ASN A 110 -7.50 3.69 4.66
N ASN A 111 -6.20 3.58 4.51
CA ASN A 111 -5.57 2.27 4.44
C ASN A 111 -4.77 1.90 5.67
N TYR A 112 -4.45 2.88 6.51
CA TYR A 112 -3.54 2.64 7.64
C TYR A 112 -4.08 3.17 8.95
N GLY A 113 -5.32 3.67 8.95
CA GLY A 113 -5.95 4.08 10.18
C GLY A 113 -5.46 5.38 10.78
N PHE A 114 -4.67 6.13 10.04
CA PHE A 114 -4.21 7.42 10.52
C PHE A 114 -5.37 8.39 10.55
N ARG A 115 -5.38 9.31 11.52
CA ARG A 115 -6.45 10.28 11.63
C ARG A 115 -5.93 11.58 12.18
N ASP A 116 -6.64 12.64 11.81
CA ASP A 116 -6.36 13.94 12.39
C ASP A 116 -6.76 13.92 13.84
N LYS A 117 -6.06 14.72 14.62
CA LYS A 117 -6.47 14.92 15.99
C LYS A 117 -7.79 15.66 16.00
N ASP A 118 -8.77 15.11 16.69
CA ASP A 118 -10.08 15.72 16.78
C ASP A 118 -10.08 16.68 17.98
N PRO A 119 -10.26 17.96 17.73
CA PRO A 119 -10.24 18.92 18.84
C PRO A 119 -11.34 18.65 19.85
N ASP A 120 -12.46 18.11 19.43
CA ASP A 120 -13.54 17.81 20.35
C ASP A 120 -13.33 16.54 21.09
N ASP A 121 -12.42 15.76 20.65
CA ASP A 121 -12.12 14.52 21.24
C ASP A 121 -11.45 14.71 22.54
N GLY A 122 -11.08 15.83 22.82
CA GLY A 122 -10.55 16.17 24.06
C GLY A 122 -10.06 15.07 24.90
N SER A 123 -10.31 14.28 24.82
CA SER A 123 -9.87 13.29 25.63
C SER A 123 -8.50 12.84 25.38
N ASP A 124 -8.73 13.05 25.26
CA ASP A 124 -7.84 12.73 25.13
C ASP A 124 -7.09 12.62 24.84
N HIS A 125 -7.09 12.67 24.91
CA HIS A 125 -6.43 12.73 24.49
C HIS A 125 -5.51 12.57 24.44
N ASN A 126 -5.56 12.50 24.70
CA ASN A 126 -4.76 12.44 24.57
C ASN A 126 -3.96 11.99 24.43
N VAL A 127 -4.01 11.70 24.47
CA VAL A 127 -3.32 11.43 24.24
C VAL A 127 -2.55 11.13 23.89
N ASN A 128 -2.65 11.20 23.74
CA ASN A 128 -2.00 11.12 23.22
C ASN A 128 -1.21 10.88 22.68
N ILE A 129 -1.40 10.65 22.52
CA ILE A 129 -0.78 10.70 21.88
C ILE A 129 0.02 10.67 21.53
N ASN A 130 0.11 10.65 21.52
CA ASN A 130 0.78 10.98 21.11
C ASN A 130 1.48 10.70 20.57
N ILE A 131 1.48 10.32 20.28
CA ILE A 131 2.08 10.17 19.72
C ILE A 131 2.92 10.23 19.62
N LYS A 132 3.18 10.13 19.57
CA LYS A 132 4.08 10.26 19.56
C LYS A 132 4.79 10.01 18.79
N TYR A 133 4.90 10.21 18.35
CA TYR A 133 5.64 9.98 17.51
C TYR A 133 6.72 9.48 17.77
N PRO A 134 6.93 8.83 17.72
CA PRO A 134 7.90 8.27 17.94
C PRO A 134 8.94 8.66 17.74
N ASP A 135 8.93 8.86 18.03
CA ASP A 135 9.69 9.25 18.04
C ASP A 135 10.18 9.10 17.89
#